data_bdafe64744ad1790fee43ccbc2966436
#
_entry.id   bdafe64744ad1790fee43ccbc2966436
#
_cell.length_a   1.000
_cell.length_b   1.000
_cell.length_c   1.000
_cell.angle_alpha   90.00
_cell.angle_beta   90.00
_cell.angle_gamma   90.00
#
_symmetry.space_group_name_H-M   'P 1'
#
loop_
_entity.id
_entity.type
_entity.pdbx_description
1 polymer ?
#
loop_
_entity_poly.entity_id
_entity_poly.type
_entity_poly.pdbx_seq_one_letter_code
_entity_poly.pdbx_strand_id
1 'polypeptide(L)'
;MMLRKASALLVALAVVATACGSDKKTTPGTTPAGGTTAAAATTAAGGTTAATAATAGGALVISSDLPLQGASADASKDTNNAIQLLLDQAGGKAGKFTITLKPYDNSTAAKGGWDDATCAKNANDHVANKDEVAVMGTYNSGCAKIEIPVLNQDPTGPMLMISHANTNPGITKAWDPGEPDKYYPTGVRNYGRVIATDDLQGAAGAQFAAKDLKVKKCVVLNDAQTYGVGVAKAFADEAKKVGIEVVGTAAWDAKQPNYTALFEGFKAKNPDCFYFGGINDNNGEQLIRDKVAVFGANSGAVKLVAPDGFTGYPTVEKLAEAQDMYITFAGLPAGELVKAGGAGGKFVTDFKTKYGHDPASAYSIYGAAATQLILAAIAKSDGTRKDVLKQAFSGITIPADKSVIGKEFGIDKNGDVTARDMSIQLLKGNVETFFKAWPVS
;
A
#
# COMPACT_ATOMS: atom_id res chain seq x y z
N MET A 1 31.80 14.60 -48.87
CA MET A 1 31.31 14.74 -50.24
C MET A 1 30.12 13.79 -50.39
N MET A 2 29.02 14.33 -50.83
CA MET A 2 27.71 13.76 -51.16
C MET A 2 26.65 13.68 -50.07
N LEU A 3 25.84 14.75 -50.10
CA LEU A 3 24.45 14.90 -49.70
C LEU A 3 23.50 13.95 -50.48
N ARG A 4 22.39 13.56 -49.83
CA ARG A 4 21.03 13.42 -50.42
C ARG A 4 20.12 12.81 -49.37
N LYS A 5 18.91 13.15 -49.13
CA LYS A 5 17.90 14.18 -49.41
C LYS A 5 16.68 13.74 -48.61
N ALA A 6 16.02 14.70 -48.00
CA ALA A 6 14.73 14.55 -47.31
C ALA A 6 13.60 14.18 -48.27
N SER A 7 12.59 13.49 -47.76
CA SER A 7 11.23 13.52 -48.35
C SER A 7 10.21 13.53 -47.23
N ALA A 8 9.55 14.66 -47.12
CA ALA A 8 8.34 14.88 -46.36
C ALA A 8 7.13 14.36 -47.14
N LEU A 9 6.21 13.70 -46.48
CA LEU A 9 4.88 13.42 -47.04
C LEU A 9 3.82 13.96 -46.06
N LEU A 10 3.22 15.08 -46.50
CA LEU A 10 1.96 15.62 -45.98
C LEU A 10 0.80 14.79 -46.54
N VAL A 11 -0.15 14.42 -45.71
CA VAL A 11 -1.50 14.05 -46.11
C VAL A 11 -2.52 14.85 -45.32
N ALA A 12 -3.40 15.47 -46.06
CA ALA A 12 -4.33 16.51 -45.66
C ALA A 12 -5.60 15.98 -45.00
N LEU A 13 -6.19 16.86 -44.18
CA LEU A 13 -7.52 16.85 -43.58
C LEU A 13 -8.65 16.68 -44.62
N ALA A 14 -9.67 15.91 -44.25
CA ALA A 14 -11.01 16.11 -44.78
C ALA A 14 -12.03 16.14 -43.64
N VAL A 15 -12.60 17.32 -43.41
CA VAL A 15 -13.74 17.62 -42.58
C VAL A 15 -15.00 17.36 -43.38
N VAL A 16 -15.96 16.62 -42.87
CA VAL A 16 -17.34 16.64 -43.36
C VAL A 16 -18.26 16.90 -42.17
N ALA A 17 -18.84 18.09 -42.17
CA ALA A 17 -19.95 18.48 -41.33
C ALA A 17 -21.26 18.21 -42.11
N THR A 18 -22.25 17.63 -41.46
CA THR A 18 -23.64 17.73 -41.89
C THR A 18 -24.53 17.98 -40.70
N ALA A 19 -25.24 19.08 -40.77
CA ALA A 19 -26.23 19.61 -39.84
C ALA A 19 -27.66 19.31 -40.34
N CYS A 20 -28.63 19.69 -39.50
CA CYS A 20 -30.08 19.81 -39.69
C CYS A 20 -30.88 18.58 -39.29
N GLY A 21 -31.97 18.67 -38.55
CA GLY A 21 -32.74 19.79 -38.00
C GLY A 21 -34.13 19.31 -37.62
N SER A 22 -34.75 20.07 -36.73
CA SER A 22 -36.16 20.46 -36.60
C SER A 22 -37.15 19.59 -35.79
N ASP A 23 -37.55 20.16 -34.66
CA ASP A 23 -38.92 20.59 -34.22
C ASP A 23 -40.12 19.66 -34.26
N LYS A 24 -40.79 19.51 -33.09
CA LYS A 24 -42.11 20.11 -32.77
C LYS A 24 -42.65 19.68 -31.41
N LYS A 25 -42.85 20.66 -30.57
CA LYS A 25 -43.98 21.05 -29.70
C LYS A 25 -45.26 20.20 -29.74
N THR A 26 -45.76 19.90 -28.53
CA THR A 26 -47.11 20.30 -28.09
C THR A 26 -47.38 19.97 -26.61
N THR A 27 -47.85 20.97 -25.87
CA THR A 27 -48.57 20.98 -24.59
C THR A 27 -50.06 21.19 -24.97
N PRO A 28 -51.06 21.23 -24.06
CA PRO A 28 -51.25 20.91 -22.62
C PRO A 28 -52.61 20.21 -22.30
N GLY A 29 -52.93 20.01 -21.01
CA GLY A 29 -54.33 19.81 -20.56
C GLY A 29 -54.38 19.04 -19.25
N THR A 30 -54.67 19.66 -18.26
CA THR A 30 -55.78 20.10 -17.38
C THR A 30 -56.04 19.18 -16.18
N THR A 31 -55.99 19.85 -15.02
CA THR A 31 -56.51 19.46 -13.69
C THR A 31 -58.05 19.32 -13.71
N PRO A 32 -58.69 18.61 -12.77
CA PRO A 32 -59.31 19.39 -11.67
C PRO A 32 -59.21 18.77 -10.26
N ALA A 33 -59.53 19.67 -9.35
CA ALA A 33 -59.49 19.61 -7.91
C ALA A 33 -60.72 18.88 -7.26
N GLY A 34 -60.57 18.64 -5.94
CA GLY A 34 -61.70 18.65 -5.05
C GLY A 34 -61.76 17.57 -3.98
N GLY A 35 -61.79 17.98 -2.70
CA GLY A 35 -62.42 17.20 -1.65
C GLY A 35 -61.73 17.21 -0.27
N THR A 36 -61.98 18.25 0.49
CA THR A 36 -61.77 18.34 1.95
C THR A 36 -62.69 17.40 2.72
N THR A 37 -62.19 16.79 3.81
CA THR A 37 -62.94 16.64 5.08
C THR A 37 -61.98 16.44 6.25
N ALA A 38 -62.19 17.31 7.26
CA ALA A 38 -61.54 17.26 8.57
C ALA A 38 -62.33 16.32 9.52
N ALA A 39 -61.65 15.65 10.42
CA ALA A 39 -62.21 15.15 11.68
C ALA A 39 -61.17 15.06 12.78
N ALA A 40 -61.57 15.40 13.93
CA ALA A 40 -61.00 15.91 15.14
C ALA A 40 -60.07 14.96 15.94
N ALA A 41 -59.35 15.64 16.83
CA ALA A 41 -58.39 15.17 17.81
C ALA A 41 -58.93 14.23 18.90
N THR A 42 -58.09 13.33 19.38
CA THR A 42 -58.11 12.88 20.77
C THR A 42 -56.66 12.78 21.30
N THR A 43 -56.42 13.51 22.35
CA THR A 43 -55.20 13.54 23.15
C THR A 43 -55.03 12.26 23.98
N ALA A 44 -53.86 11.64 23.90
CA ALA A 44 -53.36 10.75 24.95
C ALA A 44 -51.87 11.10 25.21
N ALA A 45 -51.65 11.62 26.41
CA ALA A 45 -50.29 11.84 26.92
C ALA A 45 -49.62 10.52 27.28
N GLY A 46 -48.54 10.20 26.60
CA GLY A 46 -47.63 9.13 26.94
C GLY A 46 -46.20 9.66 26.77
N GLY A 47 -45.53 9.84 27.90
CA GLY A 47 -44.12 10.30 27.89
C GLY A 47 -43.22 9.30 27.17
N THR A 48 -42.73 9.68 26.02
CA THR A 48 -41.59 9.01 25.36
C THR A 48 -40.40 9.93 25.51
N THR A 49 -39.41 9.46 26.25
CA THR A 49 -38.05 9.98 26.19
C THR A 49 -37.63 10.04 24.73
N ALA A 50 -37.55 11.26 24.21
CA ALA A 50 -36.98 11.52 22.88
C ALA A 50 -35.54 11.06 22.88
N ALA A 51 -35.28 9.88 22.29
CA ALA A 51 -33.97 9.57 21.77
C ALA A 51 -33.64 10.67 20.79
N THR A 52 -32.66 11.51 21.16
CA THR A 52 -32.10 12.53 20.27
C THR A 52 -31.67 11.81 19.00
N ALA A 53 -32.41 11.99 17.91
CA ALA A 53 -31.99 11.53 16.61
C ALA A 53 -30.64 12.19 16.33
N ALA A 54 -29.57 11.40 16.32
CA ALA A 54 -28.26 11.86 15.91
C ALA A 54 -28.45 12.53 14.54
N THR A 55 -28.08 13.80 14.44
CA THR A 55 -28.10 14.53 13.17
C THR A 55 -27.29 13.68 12.17
N ALA A 56 -27.93 13.20 11.10
CA ALA A 56 -27.28 12.37 10.10
C ALA A 56 -26.10 13.18 9.53
N GLY A 57 -24.88 12.67 9.69
CA GLY A 57 -23.69 13.21 9.03
C GLY A 57 -23.85 13.01 7.52
N GLY A 58 -23.22 13.85 6.70
CA GLY A 58 -23.20 13.69 5.25
C GLY A 58 -22.54 12.39 4.80
N ALA A 59 -22.62 12.11 3.50
CA ALA A 59 -21.83 11.05 2.86
C ALA A 59 -20.40 11.56 2.62
N LEU A 60 -19.42 10.72 2.93
CA LEU A 60 -18.01 11.00 2.70
C LEU A 60 -17.39 9.86 1.88
N VAL A 61 -16.37 10.19 1.11
CA VAL A 61 -15.59 9.24 0.35
C VAL A 61 -14.23 9.06 1.02
N ILE A 62 -13.81 7.79 1.16
CA ILE A 62 -12.41 7.42 1.33
C ILE A 62 -11.97 6.71 0.06
N SER A 63 -10.73 6.88 -0.34
CA SER A 63 -10.20 6.16 -1.50
C SER A 63 -9.14 5.16 -1.10
N SER A 64 -8.90 4.19 -1.97
CA SER A 64 -7.68 3.42 -2.01
C SER A 64 -6.92 3.78 -3.30
N ASP A 65 -5.60 3.87 -3.25
CA ASP A 65 -4.76 4.09 -4.42
C ASP A 65 -3.66 3.04 -4.49
N LEU A 66 -3.84 2.06 -5.38
CA LEU A 66 -3.10 0.80 -5.40
C LEU A 66 -2.77 0.38 -6.84
N PRO A 67 -1.69 -0.40 -7.08
CA PRO A 67 -1.41 -0.97 -8.39
C PRO A 67 -2.35 -2.15 -8.67
N LEU A 68 -3.38 -1.95 -9.48
CA LEU A 68 -4.41 -2.96 -9.80
C LEU A 68 -4.06 -3.78 -11.05
N GLN A 69 -2.88 -3.57 -11.65
CA GLN A 69 -2.34 -4.30 -12.79
C GLN A 69 -0.92 -4.80 -12.47
N GLY A 70 -0.49 -5.85 -13.18
CA GLY A 70 0.83 -6.44 -13.00
C GLY A 70 0.92 -7.44 -11.85
N ALA A 71 2.12 -7.68 -11.34
CA ALA A 71 2.37 -8.72 -10.35
C ALA A 71 1.72 -8.44 -8.99
N SER A 72 1.56 -7.17 -8.61
CA SER A 72 0.90 -6.75 -7.37
C SER A 72 -0.64 -6.72 -7.42
N ALA A 73 -1.25 -7.06 -8.57
CA ALA A 73 -2.70 -6.89 -8.78
C ALA A 73 -3.56 -7.68 -7.78
N ASP A 74 -3.22 -8.93 -7.52
CA ASP A 74 -3.99 -9.80 -6.62
C ASP A 74 -3.90 -9.30 -5.16
N ALA A 75 -2.70 -8.91 -4.69
CA ALA A 75 -2.50 -8.34 -3.38
C ALA A 75 -3.29 -7.02 -3.20
N SER A 76 -3.29 -6.17 -4.23
CA SER A 76 -4.01 -4.89 -4.25
C SER A 76 -5.53 -5.08 -4.27
N LYS A 77 -6.02 -6.05 -5.06
CA LYS A 77 -7.45 -6.41 -5.09
C LYS A 77 -7.92 -6.91 -3.73
N ASP A 78 -7.13 -7.77 -3.10
CA ASP A 78 -7.46 -8.29 -1.77
C ASP A 78 -7.33 -7.23 -0.68
N THR A 79 -6.47 -6.24 -0.86
CA THR A 79 -6.46 -5.06 0.00
C THR A 79 -7.78 -4.30 -0.10
N ASN A 80 -8.30 -4.06 -1.30
CA ASN A 80 -9.63 -3.45 -1.49
C ASN A 80 -10.75 -4.32 -0.91
N ASN A 81 -10.67 -5.63 -1.05
CA ASN A 81 -11.59 -6.58 -0.44
C ASN A 81 -11.58 -6.50 1.09
N ALA A 82 -10.40 -6.40 1.71
CA ALA A 82 -10.26 -6.27 3.16
C ALA A 82 -10.82 -4.93 3.66
N ILE A 83 -10.59 -3.83 2.95
CA ILE A 83 -11.19 -2.53 3.26
C ILE A 83 -12.73 -2.62 3.17
N GLN A 84 -13.24 -3.22 2.09
CA GLN A 84 -14.69 -3.36 1.91
C GLN A 84 -15.32 -4.26 3.00
N LEU A 85 -14.64 -5.35 3.38
CA LEU A 85 -15.09 -6.18 4.51
C LEU A 85 -15.18 -5.37 5.81
N LEU A 86 -14.16 -4.56 6.10
CA LEU A 86 -14.15 -3.69 7.28
C LEU A 86 -15.31 -2.69 7.26
N LEU A 87 -15.57 -2.05 6.11
CA LEU A 87 -16.69 -1.13 5.93
C LEU A 87 -18.04 -1.82 6.12
N ASP A 88 -18.21 -3.01 5.58
CA ASP A 88 -19.45 -3.78 5.76
C ASP A 88 -19.67 -4.15 7.23
N GLN A 89 -18.61 -4.55 7.95
CA GLN A 89 -18.68 -4.83 9.39
C GLN A 89 -18.99 -3.57 10.22
N ALA A 90 -18.58 -2.39 9.72
CA ALA A 90 -18.91 -1.08 10.32
C ALA A 90 -20.29 -0.55 9.89
N GLY A 91 -21.06 -1.30 9.09
CA GLY A 91 -22.35 -0.86 8.53
C GLY A 91 -22.23 0.33 7.59
N GLY A 92 -21.07 0.48 6.90
CA GLY A 92 -20.80 1.59 5.99
C GLY A 92 -20.70 2.95 6.71
N LYS A 93 -20.31 2.98 7.98
CA LYS A 93 -20.35 4.19 8.81
C LYS A 93 -19.03 4.47 9.55
N ALA A 94 -18.76 5.76 9.74
CA ALA A 94 -17.77 6.26 10.69
C ALA A 94 -18.43 7.37 11.54
N GLY A 95 -18.79 7.05 12.80
CA GLY A 95 -19.57 7.93 13.64
C GLY A 95 -20.92 8.27 13.01
N LYS A 96 -21.15 9.56 12.76
CA LYS A 96 -22.38 10.07 12.12
C LYS A 96 -22.38 10.02 10.58
N PHE A 97 -21.22 9.76 9.96
CA PHE A 97 -21.03 9.81 8.51
C PHE A 97 -21.29 8.45 7.85
N THR A 98 -21.84 8.48 6.63
CA THR A 98 -21.88 7.32 5.73
C THR A 98 -20.60 7.34 4.88
N ILE A 99 -19.92 6.22 4.76
CA ILE A 99 -18.63 6.11 4.08
C ILE A 99 -18.76 5.25 2.82
N THR A 100 -18.21 5.75 1.72
CA THR A 100 -18.07 5.01 0.45
C THR A 100 -16.59 4.86 0.11
N LEU A 101 -16.18 3.65 -0.29
CA LEU A 101 -14.84 3.40 -0.82
C LEU A 101 -14.81 3.68 -2.33
N LYS A 102 -13.80 4.42 -2.78
CA LYS A 102 -13.50 4.65 -4.20
C LYS A 102 -12.09 4.17 -4.53
N PRO A 103 -11.92 2.99 -5.15
CA PRO A 103 -10.61 2.52 -5.58
C PRO A 103 -10.08 3.32 -6.78
N TYR A 104 -8.78 3.60 -6.74
CA TYR A 104 -7.97 4.14 -7.83
C TYR A 104 -6.88 3.13 -8.20
N ASP A 105 -6.52 3.11 -9.50
CA ASP A 105 -5.42 2.33 -10.03
C ASP A 105 -4.26 3.25 -10.34
N ASN A 106 -3.10 3.05 -9.69
CA ASN A 106 -1.89 3.81 -9.95
C ASN A 106 -0.90 3.07 -10.87
N SER A 107 -1.34 1.96 -11.44
CA SER A 107 -0.52 1.13 -12.32
C SER A 107 -0.87 1.30 -13.81
N THR A 108 0.01 0.78 -14.65
CA THR A 108 -0.24 0.66 -16.09
C THR A 108 0.19 -0.71 -16.60
N ALA A 109 -0.54 -1.23 -17.59
CA ALA A 109 -0.16 -2.47 -18.28
C ALA A 109 1.23 -2.40 -18.91
N ALA A 110 1.64 -1.22 -19.38
CA ALA A 110 2.96 -1.02 -20.00
C ALA A 110 4.12 -1.16 -19.00
N LYS A 111 3.91 -0.77 -17.72
CA LYS A 111 4.92 -0.95 -16.66
C LYS A 111 4.76 -2.27 -15.90
N GLY A 112 3.59 -2.89 -15.95
CA GLY A 112 3.28 -4.07 -15.15
C GLY A 112 3.26 -3.82 -13.64
N GLY A 113 3.08 -2.56 -13.22
CA GLY A 113 3.07 -2.09 -11.85
C GLY A 113 2.77 -0.59 -11.79
N TRP A 114 3.03 0.03 -10.64
CA TRP A 114 2.79 1.46 -10.41
C TRP A 114 3.53 2.36 -11.40
N ASP A 115 2.94 3.52 -11.71
CA ASP A 115 3.44 4.47 -12.73
C ASP A 115 3.45 5.90 -12.20
N ASP A 116 4.59 6.60 -12.38
CA ASP A 116 4.79 7.95 -11.85
C ASP A 116 3.74 8.95 -12.34
N ALA A 117 3.41 8.90 -13.64
CA ALA A 117 2.44 9.83 -14.23
C ALA A 117 1.02 9.51 -13.74
N THR A 118 0.71 8.22 -13.54
CA THR A 118 -0.58 7.79 -13.01
C THR A 118 -0.73 8.19 -11.55
N CYS A 119 0.31 8.02 -10.71
CA CYS A 119 0.31 8.51 -9.32
C CYS A 119 0.08 10.02 -9.26
N ALA A 120 0.80 10.81 -10.09
CA ALA A 120 0.62 12.26 -10.13
C ALA A 120 -0.80 12.66 -10.59
N LYS A 121 -1.37 11.93 -11.55
CA LYS A 121 -2.76 12.14 -11.98
C LYS A 121 -3.74 11.84 -10.87
N ASN A 122 -3.61 10.68 -10.22
CA ASN A 122 -4.51 10.26 -9.15
C ASN A 122 -4.47 11.23 -7.98
N ALA A 123 -3.29 11.73 -7.58
CA ALA A 123 -3.18 12.75 -6.54
C ALA A 123 -4.01 14.00 -6.84
N ASN A 124 -4.01 14.47 -8.10
CA ASN A 124 -4.85 15.60 -8.52
C ASN A 124 -6.34 15.24 -8.53
N ASP A 125 -6.70 14.02 -8.94
CA ASP A 125 -8.08 13.55 -8.92
C ASP A 125 -8.62 13.44 -7.48
N HIS A 126 -7.80 13.01 -6.50
CA HIS A 126 -8.13 13.01 -5.08
C HIS A 126 -8.44 14.43 -4.58
N VAL A 127 -7.57 15.39 -4.89
CA VAL A 127 -7.80 16.81 -4.50
C VAL A 127 -9.08 17.35 -5.14
N ALA A 128 -9.35 17.01 -6.40
CA ALA A 128 -10.52 17.47 -7.14
C ALA A 128 -11.85 16.89 -6.61
N ASN A 129 -11.84 15.71 -6.01
CA ASN A 129 -13.03 15.05 -5.45
C ASN A 129 -13.40 15.65 -4.08
N LYS A 130 -14.38 16.54 -4.04
CA LYS A 130 -14.72 17.32 -2.82
C LYS A 130 -15.33 16.49 -1.68
N ASP A 131 -15.89 15.33 -1.98
CA ASP A 131 -16.48 14.43 -0.99
C ASP A 131 -15.42 13.51 -0.36
N GLU A 132 -14.24 13.45 -0.95
CA GLU A 132 -13.13 12.60 -0.50
C GLU A 132 -12.36 13.29 0.64
N VAL A 133 -12.20 12.60 1.76
CA VAL A 133 -11.59 13.15 2.98
C VAL A 133 -10.28 12.47 3.38
N ALA A 134 -9.99 11.29 2.85
CA ALA A 134 -8.76 10.57 3.13
C ALA A 134 -8.43 9.54 2.03
N VAL A 135 -7.15 9.25 1.86
CA VAL A 135 -6.60 8.23 0.97
C VAL A 135 -5.98 7.10 1.81
N MET A 136 -6.38 5.85 1.56
CA MET A 136 -5.66 4.66 1.98
C MET A 136 -4.69 4.26 0.84
N GLY A 137 -3.43 4.44 1.03
CA GLY A 137 -2.43 4.23 -0.02
C GLY A 137 -1.11 4.94 0.32
N THR A 138 -0.16 4.82 -0.58
CA THR A 138 -0.10 3.91 -1.72
C THR A 138 0.56 2.58 -1.33
N TYR A 139 0.61 1.62 -2.24
CA TYR A 139 1.38 0.40 -2.02
C TYR A 139 2.88 0.70 -2.08
N ASN A 140 3.32 1.43 -3.10
CA ASN A 140 4.72 1.69 -3.40
C ASN A 140 5.19 3.04 -2.85
N SER A 141 6.34 3.07 -2.15
CA SER A 141 6.89 4.27 -1.53
C SER A 141 7.24 5.39 -2.55
N GLY A 142 7.59 5.02 -3.79
CA GLY A 142 7.84 5.98 -4.86
C GLY A 142 6.58 6.76 -5.23
N CYS A 143 5.45 6.07 -5.39
CA CYS A 143 4.15 6.69 -5.64
C CYS A 143 3.73 7.62 -4.50
N ALA A 144 3.89 7.19 -3.23
CA ALA A 144 3.59 8.02 -2.07
C ALA A 144 4.38 9.35 -2.07
N LYS A 145 5.67 9.30 -2.43
CA LYS A 145 6.50 10.51 -2.52
C LYS A 145 6.03 11.50 -3.60
N ILE A 146 5.29 11.03 -4.60
CA ILE A 146 4.66 11.87 -5.63
C ILE A 146 3.34 12.44 -5.12
N GLU A 147 2.51 11.63 -4.46
CA GLU A 147 1.15 12.02 -4.06
C GLU A 147 1.12 12.91 -2.82
N ILE A 148 1.92 12.60 -1.80
CA ILE A 148 1.90 13.33 -0.52
C ILE A 148 2.00 14.84 -0.70
N PRO A 149 2.95 15.42 -1.48
CA PRO A 149 3.06 16.86 -1.61
C PRO A 149 1.88 17.50 -2.36
N VAL A 150 1.20 16.77 -3.24
CA VAL A 150 -0.02 17.25 -3.92
C VAL A 150 -1.18 17.29 -2.94
N LEU A 151 -1.40 16.21 -2.18
CA LEU A 151 -2.43 16.14 -1.14
C LEU A 151 -2.15 17.14 0.00
N ASN A 152 -0.87 17.42 0.28
CA ASN A 152 -0.43 18.39 1.28
C ASN A 152 -0.83 19.83 0.93
N GLN A 153 -0.87 20.15 -0.37
CA GLN A 153 -1.18 21.48 -0.88
C GLN A 153 -2.65 21.67 -1.26
N ASP A 154 -3.54 20.77 -0.84
CA ASP A 154 -4.98 20.93 -1.07
C ASP A 154 -5.46 22.28 -0.50
N PRO A 155 -6.13 23.12 -1.31
CA PRO A 155 -6.57 24.45 -0.88
C PRO A 155 -7.63 24.42 0.22
N THR A 156 -8.31 23.29 0.46
CA THR A 156 -9.28 23.12 1.54
C THR A 156 -8.65 22.64 2.85
N GLY A 157 -7.36 22.33 2.81
CA GLY A 157 -6.53 21.83 3.90
C GLY A 157 -5.87 20.49 3.50
N PRO A 158 -4.65 20.20 4.00
CA PRO A 158 -3.95 18.98 3.67
C PRO A 158 -4.82 17.74 3.88
N MET A 159 -4.90 16.88 2.87
CA MET A 159 -5.69 15.64 2.92
C MET A 159 -4.89 14.53 3.60
N LEU A 160 -5.53 13.80 4.50
CA LEU A 160 -4.94 12.65 5.18
C LEU A 160 -4.66 11.51 4.19
N MET A 161 -3.45 10.93 4.28
CA MET A 161 -3.06 9.71 3.58
C MET A 161 -2.49 8.72 4.60
N ILE A 162 -3.01 7.49 4.65
CA ILE A 162 -2.50 6.42 5.52
C ILE A 162 -2.12 5.21 4.66
N SER A 163 -0.84 4.84 4.70
CA SER A 163 -0.36 3.68 3.95
C SER A 163 -0.31 2.41 4.81
N HIS A 164 -0.56 1.30 4.15
CA HIS A 164 -0.47 -0.05 4.67
C HIS A 164 0.85 -0.75 4.31
N ALA A 165 1.63 -0.18 3.37
CA ALA A 165 2.76 -0.87 2.75
C ALA A 165 3.99 0.01 2.48
N ASN A 166 3.90 1.35 2.60
CA ASN A 166 5.07 2.20 2.37
C ASN A 166 6.04 2.13 3.56
N THR A 167 7.20 1.56 3.35
CA THR A 167 8.20 1.32 4.38
C THR A 167 9.40 2.27 4.32
N ASN A 168 9.58 3.03 3.21
CA ASN A 168 10.72 3.94 3.08
C ASN A 168 10.77 4.99 4.21
N PRO A 169 11.89 5.05 4.98
CA PRO A 169 11.99 5.94 6.14
C PRO A 169 11.91 7.42 5.78
N GLY A 170 12.41 7.80 4.60
CA GLY A 170 12.49 9.19 4.16
C GLY A 170 11.14 9.90 4.01
N ILE A 171 10.03 9.15 4.02
CA ILE A 171 8.70 9.76 3.99
C ILE A 171 8.37 10.45 5.33
N THR A 172 8.89 9.96 6.45
CA THR A 172 8.55 10.44 7.80
C THR A 172 9.74 10.90 8.62
N LYS A 173 10.96 10.45 8.26
CA LYS A 173 12.21 10.69 8.99
C LYS A 173 13.28 11.32 8.10
N ALA A 174 14.28 11.93 8.69
CA ALA A 174 15.50 12.31 7.99
C ALA A 174 16.21 11.04 7.48
N TRP A 175 16.36 10.92 6.17
CA TRP A 175 16.95 9.76 5.51
C TRP A 175 17.90 10.18 4.39
N ASP A 176 17.38 10.82 3.36
CA ASP A 176 18.14 11.44 2.29
C ASP A 176 18.02 12.97 2.35
N PRO A 177 18.87 13.73 1.64
CA PRO A 177 18.85 15.19 1.67
C PRO A 177 17.45 15.77 1.41
N GLY A 178 17.00 16.66 2.31
CA GLY A 178 15.70 17.32 2.24
C GLY A 178 14.53 16.47 2.69
N GLU A 179 14.72 15.20 3.04
CA GLU A 179 13.66 14.36 3.59
C GLU A 179 13.54 14.53 5.12
N PRO A 180 12.34 14.46 5.61
CA PRO A 180 11.05 14.28 4.95
C PRO A 180 10.41 15.59 4.49
N ASP A 181 10.96 16.75 4.82
CA ASP A 181 10.28 18.06 4.76
C ASP A 181 9.88 18.45 3.33
N LYS A 182 10.63 18.00 2.32
CA LYS A 182 10.27 18.22 0.90
C LYS A 182 8.91 17.66 0.49
N TYR A 183 8.35 16.71 1.25
CA TYR A 183 7.02 16.14 0.99
C TYR A 183 5.89 16.89 1.68
N TYR A 184 6.21 17.84 2.56
CA TYR A 184 5.25 18.59 3.37
C TYR A 184 5.40 20.10 3.20
N PRO A 185 5.17 20.63 1.97
CA PRO A 185 5.45 22.04 1.66
C PRO A 185 4.64 23.04 2.51
N THR A 186 3.50 22.63 3.09
CA THR A 186 2.74 23.48 4.04
C THR A 186 3.28 23.42 5.47
N GLY A 187 4.29 22.58 5.75
CA GLY A 187 4.79 22.31 7.10
C GLY A 187 3.89 21.40 7.94
N VAL A 188 2.74 20.96 7.42
CA VAL A 188 1.79 20.08 8.11
C VAL A 188 2.00 18.65 7.69
N ARG A 189 2.18 17.72 8.62
CA ARG A 189 2.25 16.27 8.32
C ARG A 189 0.86 15.76 7.98
N ASN A 190 0.68 15.24 6.77
CA ASN A 190 -0.59 14.68 6.28
C ASN A 190 -0.51 13.20 5.92
N TYR A 191 0.62 12.56 6.21
CA TYR A 191 0.86 11.15 5.90
C TYR A 191 1.15 10.35 7.17
N GLY A 192 0.58 9.13 7.24
CA GLY A 192 0.90 8.12 8.23
C GLY A 192 1.00 6.73 7.60
N ARG A 193 1.49 5.77 8.40
CA ARG A 193 1.57 4.36 8.00
C ARG A 193 1.28 3.43 9.16
N VAL A 194 0.75 2.26 8.87
CA VAL A 194 0.47 1.20 9.86
C VAL A 194 1.43 0.01 9.74
N ILE A 195 2.54 0.21 9.05
CA ILE A 195 3.61 -0.77 8.82
C ILE A 195 4.94 -0.21 9.32
N ALA A 196 5.84 -1.07 9.80
CA ALA A 196 7.17 -0.65 10.25
C ALA A 196 8.07 -0.22 9.08
N THR A 197 9.12 0.52 9.37
CA THR A 197 9.99 1.15 8.36
C THR A 197 11.20 0.31 7.99
N ASP A 198 11.77 0.56 6.79
CA ASP A 198 12.91 -0.18 6.22
C ASP A 198 14.19 -0.09 7.04
N ASP A 199 14.40 0.98 7.82
CA ASP A 199 15.52 1.06 8.75
C ASP A 199 15.47 -0.07 9.79
N LEU A 200 14.26 -0.48 10.20
CA LEU A 200 14.05 -1.64 11.07
C LEU A 200 14.09 -2.95 10.27
N GLN A 201 13.47 -2.98 9.09
CA GLN A 201 13.38 -4.20 8.28
C GLN A 201 14.74 -4.63 7.72
N GLY A 202 15.48 -3.71 7.11
CA GLY A 202 16.82 -4.00 6.60
C GLY A 202 17.77 -4.43 7.72
N ALA A 203 17.67 -3.76 8.90
CA ALA A 203 18.43 -4.16 10.07
C ALA A 203 18.06 -5.58 10.55
N ALA A 204 16.77 -5.91 10.63
CA ALA A 204 16.33 -7.26 10.99
C ALA A 204 16.85 -8.32 10.02
N GLY A 205 16.83 -8.05 8.70
CA GLY A 205 17.37 -8.92 7.67
C GLY A 205 18.87 -9.18 7.83
N ALA A 206 19.66 -8.14 8.08
CA ALA A 206 21.10 -8.27 8.29
C ALA A 206 21.44 -9.00 9.60
N GLN A 207 20.75 -8.68 10.68
CA GLN A 207 20.92 -9.36 11.96
C GLN A 207 20.54 -10.84 11.88
N PHE A 208 19.43 -11.17 11.19
CA PHE A 208 19.01 -12.54 10.93
C PHE A 208 20.08 -13.29 10.10
N ALA A 209 20.56 -12.68 9.01
CA ALA A 209 21.60 -13.28 8.17
C ALA A 209 22.87 -13.59 8.98
N ALA A 210 23.31 -12.67 9.84
CA ALA A 210 24.50 -12.86 10.70
C ALA A 210 24.27 -13.93 11.78
N LYS A 211 23.15 -13.84 12.51
CA LYS A 211 22.93 -14.63 13.74
C LYS A 211 22.42 -16.03 13.46
N ASP A 212 21.46 -16.18 12.53
CA ASP A 212 20.80 -17.46 12.26
C ASP A 212 21.42 -18.18 11.06
N LEU A 213 21.69 -17.47 9.95
CA LEU A 213 22.27 -18.05 8.74
C LEU A 213 23.80 -18.10 8.76
N LYS A 214 24.44 -17.42 9.73
CA LYS A 214 25.91 -17.38 9.88
C LYS A 214 26.65 -16.74 8.71
N VAL A 215 25.98 -15.90 7.95
CA VAL A 215 26.50 -15.15 6.80
C VAL A 215 27.70 -14.29 7.23
N LYS A 216 28.74 -14.26 6.39
CA LYS A 216 29.96 -13.45 6.57
C LYS A 216 30.19 -12.47 5.42
N LYS A 217 29.77 -12.83 4.21
CA LYS A 217 29.98 -12.06 2.98
C LYS A 217 28.68 -11.95 2.20
N CYS A 218 28.15 -10.76 2.02
CA CYS A 218 26.91 -10.56 1.29
C CYS A 218 27.09 -9.61 0.12
N VAL A 219 26.48 -9.93 -1.01
CA VAL A 219 26.23 -8.98 -2.11
C VAL A 219 24.84 -8.39 -1.90
N VAL A 220 24.77 -7.06 -1.96
CA VAL A 220 23.51 -6.32 -1.80
C VAL A 220 23.11 -5.71 -3.12
N LEU A 221 22.01 -6.17 -3.69
CA LEU A 221 21.42 -5.65 -4.91
C LEU A 221 20.22 -4.75 -4.60
N ASN A 222 19.88 -3.82 -5.51
CA ASN A 222 18.64 -3.04 -5.44
C ASN A 222 18.02 -2.87 -6.84
N ASP A 223 16.72 -2.55 -6.89
CA ASP A 223 15.93 -2.38 -8.12
C ASP A 223 15.95 -0.95 -8.68
N ALA A 224 16.85 -0.10 -8.20
CA ALA A 224 16.93 1.32 -8.53
C ALA A 224 15.66 2.14 -8.21
N GLN A 225 14.69 1.57 -7.49
CA GLN A 225 13.49 2.26 -7.04
C GLN A 225 13.66 2.81 -5.62
N THR A 226 12.85 3.80 -5.27
CA THR A 226 12.88 4.47 -3.95
C THR A 226 12.88 3.49 -2.77
N TYR A 227 11.99 2.48 -2.83
CA TYR A 227 11.90 1.45 -1.79
C TYR A 227 13.16 0.58 -1.78
N GLY A 228 13.48 -0.05 -2.90
CA GLY A 228 14.57 -1.03 -2.95
C GLY A 228 15.94 -0.45 -2.63
N VAL A 229 16.22 0.78 -3.08
CA VAL A 229 17.46 1.50 -2.69
C VAL A 229 17.49 1.74 -1.18
N GLY A 230 16.35 2.15 -0.59
CA GLY A 230 16.25 2.43 0.85
C GLY A 230 16.49 1.20 1.72
N VAL A 231 15.78 0.11 1.43
CA VAL A 231 15.89 -1.14 2.21
C VAL A 231 17.24 -1.84 2.02
N ALA A 232 17.81 -1.78 0.79
CA ALA A 232 19.16 -2.27 0.53
C ALA A 232 20.21 -1.51 1.32
N LYS A 233 20.08 -0.17 1.39
CA LYS A 233 20.95 0.68 2.22
C LYS A 233 20.84 0.31 3.70
N ALA A 234 19.62 0.16 4.22
CA ALA A 234 19.40 -0.21 5.62
C ALA A 234 20.02 -1.58 5.97
N PHE A 235 19.86 -2.58 5.08
CA PHE A 235 20.52 -3.87 5.23
C PHE A 235 22.05 -3.73 5.22
N ALA A 236 22.63 -3.01 4.25
CA ALA A 236 24.07 -2.86 4.11
C ALA A 236 24.71 -2.10 5.28
N ASP A 237 24.03 -1.09 5.82
CA ASP A 237 24.51 -0.31 6.97
C ASP A 237 24.50 -1.16 8.25
N GLU A 238 23.48 -1.98 8.47
CA GLU A 238 23.43 -2.90 9.60
C GLU A 238 24.38 -4.10 9.43
N ALA A 239 24.51 -4.63 8.22
CA ALA A 239 25.42 -5.73 7.90
C ALA A 239 26.83 -5.46 8.41
N LYS A 240 27.35 -4.24 8.18
CA LYS A 240 28.66 -3.80 8.70
C LYS A 240 28.76 -3.85 10.22
N LYS A 241 27.69 -3.45 10.93
CA LYS A 241 27.65 -3.44 12.41
C LYS A 241 27.62 -4.85 12.99
N VAL A 242 26.96 -5.79 12.31
CA VAL A 242 26.85 -7.18 12.77
C VAL A 242 27.95 -8.10 12.24
N GLY A 243 28.95 -7.56 11.55
CA GLY A 243 30.14 -8.28 11.09
C GLY A 243 29.95 -9.05 9.78
N ILE A 244 29.00 -8.63 8.94
CA ILE A 244 28.89 -9.08 7.55
C ILE A 244 29.65 -8.12 6.65
N GLU A 245 30.60 -8.63 5.87
CA GLU A 245 31.28 -7.88 4.83
C GLU A 245 30.36 -7.74 3.61
N VAL A 246 30.04 -6.52 3.20
CA VAL A 246 29.34 -6.25 1.94
C VAL A 246 30.39 -6.26 0.82
N VAL A 247 30.51 -7.41 0.14
CA VAL A 247 31.55 -7.65 -0.87
C VAL A 247 31.22 -7.11 -2.25
N GLY A 248 29.98 -6.64 -2.45
CA GLY A 248 29.55 -6.00 -3.69
C GLY A 248 28.17 -5.39 -3.58
N THR A 249 27.93 -4.36 -4.38
CA THR A 249 26.62 -3.71 -4.54
C THR A 249 26.37 -3.44 -6.01
N ALA A 250 25.12 -3.59 -6.46
CA ALA A 250 24.69 -3.19 -7.79
C ALA A 250 23.18 -2.92 -7.81
N ALA A 251 22.75 -2.13 -8.78
CA ALA A 251 21.36 -2.06 -9.17
C ALA A 251 21.08 -3.06 -10.30
N TRP A 252 19.89 -3.66 -10.31
CA TRP A 252 19.42 -4.38 -11.48
C TRP A 252 18.41 -3.52 -12.28
N ASP A 253 18.42 -3.69 -13.59
CA ASP A 253 17.46 -3.07 -14.50
C ASP A 253 16.34 -4.07 -14.82
N ALA A 254 15.12 -3.74 -14.44
CA ALA A 254 13.93 -4.58 -14.67
C ALA A 254 13.69 -4.93 -16.15
N LYS A 255 14.27 -4.18 -17.09
CA LYS A 255 14.13 -4.40 -18.53
C LYS A 255 15.11 -5.43 -19.09
N GLN A 256 16.08 -5.88 -18.30
CA GLN A 256 17.04 -6.89 -18.75
C GLN A 256 16.36 -8.25 -18.85
N PRO A 257 16.59 -9.01 -19.94
CA PRO A 257 15.99 -10.33 -20.11
C PRO A 257 16.62 -11.39 -19.18
N ASN A 258 17.85 -11.16 -18.67
CA ASN A 258 18.54 -12.02 -17.72
C ASN A 258 19.63 -11.24 -16.96
N TYR A 259 20.10 -11.82 -15.87
CA TYR A 259 21.09 -11.25 -14.95
C TYR A 259 22.31 -12.17 -14.75
N THR A 260 22.50 -13.18 -15.58
CA THR A 260 23.62 -14.15 -15.46
C THR A 260 24.97 -13.41 -15.41
N ALA A 261 25.20 -12.45 -16.30
CA ALA A 261 26.44 -11.68 -16.32
C ALA A 261 26.64 -10.84 -15.04
N LEU A 262 25.57 -10.31 -14.45
CA LEU A 262 25.62 -9.60 -13.17
C LEU A 262 26.12 -10.54 -12.06
N PHE A 263 25.55 -11.74 -11.95
CA PHE A 263 25.94 -12.71 -10.94
C PHE A 263 27.34 -13.29 -11.16
N GLU A 264 27.71 -13.58 -12.40
CA GLU A 264 29.07 -14.04 -12.74
C GLU A 264 30.14 -13.03 -12.27
N GLY A 265 29.84 -11.73 -12.36
CA GLY A 265 30.74 -10.67 -11.88
C GLY A 265 31.04 -10.72 -10.38
N PHE A 266 30.24 -11.40 -9.59
CA PHE A 266 30.43 -11.56 -8.15
C PHE A 266 31.12 -12.88 -7.74
N LYS A 267 31.33 -13.86 -8.64
CA LYS A 267 31.94 -15.16 -8.29
C LYS A 267 33.28 -15.03 -7.57
N ALA A 268 34.16 -14.19 -8.08
CA ALA A 268 35.49 -13.98 -7.48
C ALA A 268 35.44 -13.36 -6.06
N LYS A 269 34.30 -12.80 -5.65
CA LYS A 269 34.08 -12.25 -4.30
C LYS A 269 33.73 -13.31 -3.26
N ASN A 270 33.39 -14.54 -3.73
CA ASN A 270 32.97 -15.67 -2.89
C ASN A 270 31.92 -15.26 -1.84
N PRO A 271 30.75 -14.70 -2.25
CA PRO A 271 29.67 -14.37 -1.32
C PRO A 271 29.05 -15.66 -0.77
N ASP A 272 28.57 -15.59 0.47
CA ASP A 272 27.71 -16.61 1.08
C ASP A 272 26.25 -16.15 1.24
N CYS A 273 25.95 -14.92 0.75
CA CYS A 273 24.63 -14.33 0.77
C CYS A 273 24.41 -13.35 -0.40
N PHE A 274 23.19 -13.33 -0.92
CA PHE A 274 22.64 -12.21 -1.66
C PHE A 274 21.47 -11.62 -0.89
N TYR A 275 21.40 -10.28 -0.87
CA TYR A 275 20.24 -9.52 -0.44
C TYR A 275 19.64 -8.79 -1.64
N PHE A 276 18.33 -9.00 -1.92
CA PHE A 276 17.63 -8.39 -3.05
C PHE A 276 16.72 -7.27 -2.57
N GLY A 277 17.24 -6.07 -2.41
CA GLY A 277 16.46 -4.89 -2.04
C GLY A 277 15.61 -4.39 -3.19
N GLY A 278 14.34 -4.78 -3.26
CA GLY A 278 13.42 -4.37 -4.32
C GLY A 278 12.11 -5.15 -4.29
N ILE A 279 11.35 -5.02 -5.36
CA ILE A 279 10.05 -5.67 -5.52
C ILE A 279 10.06 -6.68 -6.67
N ASN A 280 9.24 -7.71 -6.55
CA ASN A 280 9.11 -8.74 -7.59
C ASN A 280 8.64 -8.18 -8.94
N ASP A 281 7.79 -7.14 -8.94
CA ASP A 281 7.31 -6.45 -10.16
C ASP A 281 8.47 -5.97 -11.08
N ASN A 282 9.63 -5.73 -10.51
CA ASN A 282 10.84 -5.30 -11.22
C ASN A 282 11.68 -6.48 -11.72
N ASN A 283 11.03 -7.52 -12.28
CA ASN A 283 11.66 -8.71 -12.82
C ASN A 283 12.40 -9.58 -11.78
N GLY A 284 11.85 -9.61 -10.56
CA GLY A 284 12.44 -10.33 -9.42
C GLY A 284 12.53 -11.83 -9.63
N GLU A 285 11.56 -12.45 -10.29
CA GLU A 285 11.59 -13.88 -10.60
C GLU A 285 12.80 -14.26 -11.47
N GLN A 286 13.10 -13.48 -12.52
CA GLN A 286 14.26 -13.73 -13.36
C GLN A 286 15.57 -13.53 -12.59
N LEU A 287 15.61 -12.53 -11.69
CA LEU A 287 16.76 -12.30 -10.83
C LEU A 287 17.02 -13.51 -9.91
N ILE A 288 15.96 -14.10 -9.34
CA ILE A 288 16.05 -15.32 -8.50
C ILE A 288 16.56 -16.51 -9.33
N ARG A 289 16.00 -16.75 -10.53
CA ARG A 289 16.44 -17.83 -11.44
C ARG A 289 17.94 -17.74 -11.75
N ASP A 290 18.41 -16.56 -12.12
CA ASP A 290 19.80 -16.36 -12.51
C ASP A 290 20.76 -16.45 -11.32
N LYS A 291 20.35 -15.99 -10.12
CA LYS A 291 21.11 -16.23 -8.89
C LYS A 291 21.31 -17.74 -8.66
N VAL A 292 20.25 -18.53 -8.80
CA VAL A 292 20.32 -19.96 -8.58
C VAL A 292 21.14 -20.66 -9.68
N ALA A 293 20.99 -20.25 -10.93
CA ALA A 293 21.80 -20.78 -12.03
C ALA A 293 23.31 -20.59 -11.82
N VAL A 294 23.72 -19.45 -11.21
CA VAL A 294 25.13 -19.11 -11.02
C VAL A 294 25.70 -19.59 -9.68
N PHE A 295 24.93 -19.52 -8.60
CA PHE A 295 25.37 -19.76 -7.23
C PHE A 295 24.70 -20.96 -6.55
N GLY A 296 23.83 -21.67 -7.25
CA GLY A 296 23.08 -22.82 -6.72
C GLY A 296 21.88 -22.45 -5.86
N ALA A 297 21.17 -23.47 -5.41
CA ALA A 297 19.94 -23.36 -4.63
C ALA A 297 20.13 -22.58 -3.32
N ASN A 298 19.06 -21.93 -2.85
CA ASN A 298 19.11 -21.10 -1.65
C ASN A 298 19.29 -21.92 -0.35
N SER A 299 18.98 -23.21 -0.36
CA SER A 299 19.35 -24.17 0.71
C SER A 299 20.86 -24.41 0.81
N GLY A 300 21.62 -24.16 -0.28
CA GLY A 300 23.05 -24.40 -0.38
C GLY A 300 23.90 -23.38 0.41
N ALA A 301 25.17 -23.26 -0.02
CA ALA A 301 26.15 -22.39 0.63
C ALA A 301 25.81 -20.89 0.51
N VAL A 302 25.21 -20.48 -0.60
CA VAL A 302 24.91 -19.07 -0.89
C VAL A 302 23.42 -18.78 -0.65
N LYS A 303 23.12 -18.14 0.48
CA LYS A 303 21.75 -17.83 0.91
C LYS A 303 21.14 -16.69 0.10
N LEU A 304 19.82 -16.68 0.00
CA LEU A 304 19.04 -15.55 -0.52
C LEU A 304 18.16 -14.99 0.59
N VAL A 305 18.32 -13.71 0.86
CA VAL A 305 17.48 -12.94 1.75
C VAL A 305 16.86 -11.80 0.94
N ALA A 306 15.57 -11.60 1.06
CA ALA A 306 14.85 -10.52 0.40
C ALA A 306 13.95 -9.78 1.40
N PRO A 307 13.57 -8.54 1.13
CA PRO A 307 12.59 -7.81 1.94
C PRO A 307 11.16 -8.17 1.49
N ASP A 308 10.19 -7.55 2.13
CA ASP A 308 8.76 -7.75 1.92
C ASP A 308 8.25 -7.41 0.50
N GLY A 309 9.06 -6.77 -0.32
CA GLY A 309 8.79 -6.60 -1.75
C GLY A 309 8.75 -7.91 -2.56
N PHE A 310 9.05 -9.05 -1.93
CA PHE A 310 8.93 -10.39 -2.49
C PHE A 310 7.83 -11.24 -1.82
N THR A 311 7.07 -10.69 -0.88
CA THR A 311 6.01 -11.41 -0.16
C THR A 311 4.67 -11.39 -0.90
N GLY A 312 3.90 -12.49 -0.81
CA GLY A 312 2.55 -12.57 -1.34
C GLY A 312 2.43 -12.62 -2.87
N TYR A 313 3.46 -13.14 -3.55
CA TYR A 313 3.44 -13.37 -4.99
C TYR A 313 3.32 -14.87 -5.29
N PRO A 314 2.15 -15.34 -5.77
CA PRO A 314 1.96 -16.76 -6.11
C PRO A 314 2.94 -17.30 -7.15
N THR A 315 3.47 -16.44 -8.02
CA THR A 315 4.48 -16.80 -9.02
C THR A 315 5.85 -17.05 -8.38
N VAL A 316 6.24 -16.23 -7.39
CA VAL A 316 7.46 -16.45 -6.60
C VAL A 316 7.31 -17.69 -5.71
N GLU A 317 6.16 -17.86 -5.06
CA GLU A 317 5.91 -19.03 -4.20
C GLU A 317 6.07 -20.36 -4.94
N LYS A 318 5.58 -20.43 -6.18
CA LYS A 318 5.66 -21.63 -7.03
C LYS A 318 6.97 -21.76 -7.79
N LEU A 319 7.84 -20.76 -7.73
CA LEU A 319 9.12 -20.77 -8.42
C LEU A 319 10.08 -21.75 -7.72
N ALA A 320 10.56 -22.77 -8.45
CA ALA A 320 11.47 -23.78 -7.88
C ALA A 320 12.76 -23.15 -7.37
N GLU A 321 13.29 -22.15 -8.08
CA GLU A 321 14.50 -21.43 -7.72
C GLU A 321 14.33 -20.50 -6.50
N ALA A 322 13.10 -20.13 -6.16
CA ALA A 322 12.83 -19.32 -4.97
C ALA A 322 12.74 -20.14 -3.68
N GLN A 323 12.65 -21.47 -3.78
CA GLN A 323 12.55 -22.28 -2.58
C GLN A 323 13.76 -22.09 -1.66
N ASP A 324 13.53 -22.17 -0.35
CA ASP A 324 14.49 -21.92 0.74
C ASP A 324 15.08 -20.48 0.77
N MET A 325 14.47 -19.52 0.08
CA MET A 325 14.78 -18.10 0.33
C MET A 325 14.08 -17.60 1.59
N TYR A 326 14.70 -16.63 2.24
CA TYR A 326 14.13 -15.95 3.41
C TYR A 326 13.60 -14.58 3.02
N ILE A 327 12.44 -14.22 3.56
CA ILE A 327 11.80 -12.93 3.32
C ILE A 327 11.57 -12.25 4.66
N THR A 328 12.01 -11.00 4.81
CA THR A 328 11.63 -10.18 5.97
C THR A 328 10.29 -9.51 5.69
N PHE A 329 9.41 -9.46 6.68
CA PHE A 329 8.13 -8.76 6.59
C PHE A 329 7.97 -7.81 7.77
N ALA A 330 7.57 -6.58 7.48
CA ALA A 330 7.41 -5.51 8.47
C ALA A 330 6.07 -5.62 9.23
N GLY A 331 5.75 -6.83 9.70
CA GLY A 331 4.51 -7.15 10.39
C GLY A 331 4.39 -8.64 10.71
N LEU A 332 3.15 -9.11 10.90
CA LEU A 332 2.81 -10.53 11.07
C LEU A 332 1.98 -11.01 9.88
N PRO A 333 2.27 -12.20 9.33
CA PRO A 333 1.47 -12.78 8.26
C PRO A 333 0.08 -13.21 8.76
N ALA A 334 -0.89 -13.26 7.84
CA ALA A 334 -2.29 -13.57 8.15
C ALA A 334 -2.47 -14.88 8.94
N GLY A 335 -1.69 -15.92 8.61
CA GLY A 335 -1.73 -17.20 9.33
C GLY A 335 -1.35 -17.08 10.81
N GLU A 336 -0.44 -16.19 11.18
CA GLU A 336 -0.08 -15.96 12.58
C GLU A 336 -1.18 -15.18 13.32
N LEU A 337 -1.90 -14.28 12.65
CA LEU A 337 -3.09 -13.63 13.21
C LEU A 337 -4.19 -14.65 13.52
N VAL A 338 -4.44 -15.60 12.62
CA VAL A 338 -5.40 -16.69 12.82
C VAL A 338 -5.01 -17.54 14.04
N LYS A 339 -3.73 -17.93 14.15
CA LYS A 339 -3.22 -18.72 15.29
C LYS A 339 -3.34 -17.96 16.63
N ALA A 340 -3.08 -16.65 16.61
CA ALA A 340 -3.23 -15.80 17.79
C ALA A 340 -4.70 -15.61 18.21
N GLY A 341 -5.64 -15.76 17.28
CA GLY A 341 -7.05 -15.56 17.53
C GLY A 341 -7.44 -14.09 17.72
N GLY A 342 -8.46 -13.83 18.57
CA GLY A 342 -8.93 -12.46 18.82
C GLY A 342 -9.52 -11.78 17.61
N ALA A 343 -9.53 -10.43 17.59
CA ALA A 343 -10.13 -9.64 16.52
C ALA A 343 -9.39 -9.83 15.18
N GLY A 344 -8.06 -9.89 15.20
CA GLY A 344 -7.25 -10.09 14.01
C GLY A 344 -7.49 -11.45 13.35
N GLY A 345 -7.44 -12.53 14.13
CA GLY A 345 -7.72 -13.88 13.63
C GLY A 345 -9.14 -14.02 13.09
N LYS A 346 -10.12 -13.42 13.79
CA LYS A 346 -11.51 -13.38 13.33
C LYS A 346 -11.61 -12.65 11.99
N PHE A 347 -10.96 -11.50 11.82
CA PHE A 347 -11.02 -10.72 10.58
C PHE A 347 -10.49 -11.51 9.38
N VAL A 348 -9.35 -12.20 9.54
CA VAL A 348 -8.80 -13.08 8.48
C VAL A 348 -9.77 -14.22 8.15
N THR A 349 -10.40 -14.82 9.16
CA THR A 349 -11.40 -15.89 8.96
C THR A 349 -12.64 -15.38 8.25
N ASP A 350 -13.13 -14.19 8.61
CA ASP A 350 -14.27 -13.54 7.95
C ASP A 350 -13.94 -13.19 6.48
N PHE A 351 -12.71 -12.75 6.20
CA PHE A 351 -12.23 -12.50 4.85
C PHE A 351 -12.29 -13.78 4.01
N LYS A 352 -11.72 -14.88 4.50
CA LYS A 352 -11.76 -16.17 3.82
C LYS A 352 -13.20 -16.66 3.59
N THR A 353 -14.07 -16.48 4.57
CA THR A 353 -15.49 -16.87 4.46
C THR A 353 -16.20 -16.08 3.37
N LYS A 354 -15.92 -14.76 3.27
CA LYS A 354 -16.58 -13.87 2.31
C LYS A 354 -16.05 -14.04 0.88
N TYR A 355 -14.72 -14.18 0.73
CA TYR A 355 -14.09 -14.17 -0.60
C TYR A 355 -13.66 -15.54 -1.09
N GLY A 356 -13.73 -16.60 -0.26
CA GLY A 356 -13.48 -17.99 -0.64
C GLY A 356 -12.01 -18.41 -0.63
N HIS A 357 -11.08 -17.51 -0.24
CA HIS A 357 -9.64 -17.76 -0.18
C HIS A 357 -9.01 -16.95 0.95
N ASP A 358 -7.80 -17.34 1.36
CA ASP A 358 -6.99 -16.54 2.28
C ASP A 358 -6.51 -15.25 1.57
N PRO A 359 -6.25 -14.14 2.30
CA PRO A 359 -5.69 -12.95 1.69
C PRO A 359 -4.42 -13.27 0.90
N ALA A 360 -4.31 -12.79 -0.34
CA ALA A 360 -3.17 -13.02 -1.22
C ALA A 360 -1.85 -12.49 -0.63
N SER A 361 -1.93 -11.47 0.22
CA SER A 361 -0.78 -10.91 0.93
C SER A 361 -1.18 -10.51 2.35
N ALA A 362 -0.23 -10.57 3.27
CA ALA A 362 -0.39 -10.00 4.60
C ALA A 362 -0.73 -8.50 4.56
N TYR A 363 -0.25 -7.78 3.55
CA TYR A 363 -0.57 -6.37 3.31
C TYR A 363 -2.07 -6.09 3.18
N SER A 364 -2.86 -7.05 2.70
CA SER A 364 -4.32 -6.89 2.60
C SER A 364 -4.97 -6.58 3.95
N ILE A 365 -4.50 -7.25 5.01
CA ILE A 365 -4.98 -7.00 6.37
C ILE A 365 -4.51 -5.64 6.90
N TYR A 366 -3.29 -5.24 6.55
CA TYR A 366 -2.79 -3.91 6.92
C TYR A 366 -3.52 -2.79 6.18
N GLY A 367 -4.08 -3.03 4.97
CA GLY A 367 -5.00 -2.10 4.31
C GLY A 367 -6.26 -1.85 5.11
N ALA A 368 -6.84 -2.90 5.69
CA ALA A 368 -7.96 -2.75 6.63
C ALA A 368 -7.52 -2.04 7.91
N ALA A 369 -6.31 -2.28 8.43
CA ALA A 369 -5.78 -1.57 9.62
C ALA A 369 -5.61 -0.07 9.36
N ALA A 370 -5.05 0.31 8.21
CA ALA A 370 -4.96 1.72 7.80
C ALA A 370 -6.34 2.37 7.74
N THR A 371 -7.32 1.63 7.19
CA THR A 371 -8.71 2.09 7.12
C THR A 371 -9.36 2.19 8.50
N GLN A 372 -9.06 1.29 9.45
CA GLN A 372 -9.54 1.44 10.83
C GLN A 372 -9.13 2.77 11.44
N LEU A 373 -7.88 3.20 11.23
CA LEU A 373 -7.39 4.48 11.73
C LEU A 373 -8.08 5.67 11.03
N ILE A 374 -8.28 5.58 9.72
CA ILE A 374 -9.02 6.60 8.94
C ILE A 374 -10.46 6.74 9.46
N LEU A 375 -11.18 5.61 9.61
CA LEU A 375 -12.56 5.62 10.11
C LEU A 375 -12.66 6.16 11.55
N ALA A 376 -11.68 5.83 12.41
CA ALA A 376 -11.62 6.35 13.77
C ALA A 376 -11.40 7.87 13.80
N ALA A 377 -10.58 8.41 12.88
CA ALA A 377 -10.37 9.83 12.71
C ALA A 377 -11.65 10.54 12.20
N ILE A 378 -12.29 9.98 11.16
CA ILE A 378 -13.56 10.51 10.62
C ILE A 378 -14.65 10.53 11.70
N ALA A 379 -14.78 9.46 12.49
CA ALA A 379 -15.82 9.35 13.53
C ALA A 379 -15.72 10.45 14.60
N LYS A 380 -14.52 11.00 14.85
CA LYS A 380 -14.26 12.07 15.80
C LYS A 380 -14.27 13.47 15.16
N SER A 381 -14.34 13.56 13.83
CA SER A 381 -14.20 14.80 13.07
C SER A 381 -15.54 15.49 12.79
N ASP A 382 -15.45 16.70 12.28
CA ASP A 382 -16.59 17.42 11.68
C ASP A 382 -16.86 17.00 10.22
N GLY A 383 -16.02 16.13 9.64
CA GLY A 383 -16.11 15.62 8.27
C GLY A 383 -15.30 16.43 7.25
N THR A 384 -14.61 17.50 7.65
CA THR A 384 -13.70 18.23 6.77
C THR A 384 -12.33 17.54 6.70
N ARG A 385 -11.62 17.66 5.55
CA ARG A 385 -10.25 17.16 5.37
C ARG A 385 -9.33 17.59 6.50
N LYS A 386 -9.40 18.89 6.83
CA LYS A 386 -8.58 19.50 7.88
C LYS A 386 -8.83 18.88 9.25
N ASP A 387 -10.09 18.65 9.63
CA ASP A 387 -10.39 18.08 10.95
C ASP A 387 -10.14 16.56 10.98
N VAL A 388 -10.43 15.83 9.89
CA VAL A 388 -10.05 14.39 9.76
C VAL A 388 -8.55 14.22 9.96
N LEU A 389 -7.72 15.04 9.29
CA LEU A 389 -6.27 15.02 9.47
C LEU A 389 -5.87 15.31 10.91
N LYS A 390 -6.42 16.37 11.51
CA LYS A 390 -6.16 16.74 12.91
C LYS A 390 -6.51 15.60 13.86
N GLN A 391 -7.65 14.92 13.66
CA GLN A 391 -8.05 13.79 14.50
C GLN A 391 -7.10 12.61 14.33
N ALA A 392 -6.67 12.28 13.12
CA ALA A 392 -5.71 11.18 12.88
C ALA A 392 -4.41 11.37 13.67
N PHE A 393 -3.91 12.60 13.78
CA PHE A 393 -2.70 12.94 14.54
C PHE A 393 -2.96 13.36 16.00
N SER A 394 -4.18 13.17 16.52
CA SER A 394 -4.50 13.47 17.92
C SER A 394 -4.13 12.39 18.93
N GLY A 395 -3.41 11.35 18.51
CA GLY A 395 -3.05 10.21 19.36
C GLY A 395 -4.15 9.12 19.41
N ILE A 396 -4.95 8.99 18.34
CA ILE A 396 -5.90 7.88 18.23
C ILE A 396 -5.14 6.56 18.22
N THR A 397 -5.58 5.60 19.05
CA THR A 397 -5.16 4.20 19.01
C THR A 397 -6.35 3.30 18.73
N ILE A 398 -6.09 2.22 18.01
CA ILE A 398 -7.03 1.10 17.81
C ILE A 398 -6.64 0.03 18.84
N PRO A 399 -7.50 -0.26 19.82
CA PRO A 399 -7.16 -1.22 20.86
C PRO A 399 -7.08 -2.66 20.32
N ALA A 400 -6.28 -3.51 20.95
CA ALA A 400 -5.98 -4.87 20.47
C ALA A 400 -7.22 -5.74 20.23
N ASP A 401 -8.24 -5.60 21.07
CA ASP A 401 -9.52 -6.34 21.01
C ASP A 401 -10.41 -5.92 19.82
N LYS A 402 -10.08 -4.81 19.14
CA LYS A 402 -10.77 -4.30 17.94
C LYS A 402 -9.88 -4.27 16.71
N SER A 403 -8.59 -4.45 16.91
CA SER A 403 -7.58 -4.32 15.85
C SER A 403 -7.58 -5.52 14.91
N VAL A 404 -7.67 -5.29 13.61
CA VAL A 404 -7.55 -6.35 12.59
C VAL A 404 -6.15 -6.95 12.51
N ILE A 405 -5.14 -6.29 13.08
CA ILE A 405 -3.78 -6.86 13.23
C ILE A 405 -3.53 -7.47 14.62
N GLY A 406 -4.56 -7.58 15.46
CA GLY A 406 -4.51 -8.27 16.76
C GLY A 406 -3.68 -7.58 17.83
N LYS A 407 -3.21 -6.35 17.61
CA LYS A 407 -2.43 -5.54 18.55
C LYS A 407 -2.96 -4.13 18.60
N GLU A 408 -2.75 -3.45 19.73
CA GLU A 408 -2.99 -2.02 19.80
C GLU A 408 -2.02 -1.29 18.87
N PHE A 409 -2.53 -0.36 18.07
CA PHE A 409 -1.72 0.46 17.19
C PHE A 409 -2.33 1.85 16.98
N GLY A 410 -1.51 2.78 16.56
CA GLY A 410 -1.83 4.12 16.11
C GLY A 410 -0.66 4.66 15.31
N ILE A 411 -0.63 5.97 15.09
CA ILE A 411 0.52 6.66 14.50
C ILE A 411 1.10 7.66 15.49
N ASP A 412 2.41 7.82 15.44
CA ASP A 412 3.12 8.84 16.21
C ASP A 412 3.02 10.23 15.53
N LYS A 413 3.60 11.25 16.15
CA LYS A 413 3.63 12.62 15.61
C LYS A 413 4.28 12.77 14.24
N ASN A 414 5.09 11.81 13.83
CA ASN A 414 5.74 11.80 12.52
C ASN A 414 4.92 11.03 11.48
N GLY A 415 3.91 10.28 11.91
CA GLY A 415 3.08 9.41 11.08
C GLY A 415 3.55 7.96 11.04
N ASP A 416 4.56 7.56 11.83
CA ASP A 416 5.01 6.17 11.92
C ASP A 416 4.14 5.37 12.88
N VAL A 417 3.94 4.07 12.54
CA VAL A 417 3.18 3.15 13.38
C VAL A 417 3.80 2.99 14.77
N THR A 418 2.95 2.87 15.79
CA THR A 418 3.37 2.61 17.17
C THR A 418 3.65 1.13 17.44
N ALA A 419 2.96 0.21 16.76
CA ALA A 419 3.20 -1.23 16.83
C ALA A 419 4.25 -1.64 15.78
N ARG A 420 5.45 -2.00 16.24
CA ARG A 420 6.58 -2.32 15.36
C ARG A 420 6.86 -3.81 15.42
N ASP A 421 6.18 -4.58 14.58
CA ASP A 421 6.46 -6.00 14.41
C ASP A 421 7.36 -6.24 13.21
N MET A 422 8.20 -7.25 13.35
CA MET A 422 9.04 -7.76 12.27
C MET A 422 8.99 -9.27 12.29
N SER A 423 8.87 -9.89 11.14
CA SER A 423 8.93 -11.35 11.00
C SER A 423 9.87 -11.76 9.88
N ILE A 424 10.39 -12.96 10.05
CA ILE A 424 11.14 -13.67 9.01
C ILE A 424 10.24 -14.77 8.51
N GLN A 425 10.13 -14.88 7.21
CA GLN A 425 9.41 -15.93 6.53
C GLN A 425 10.37 -16.79 5.73
N LEU A 426 10.03 -18.04 5.51
CA LEU A 426 10.76 -19.00 4.70
C LEU A 426 9.83 -19.48 3.59
N LEU A 427 10.27 -19.34 2.35
CA LEU A 427 9.58 -19.92 1.21
C LEU A 427 9.95 -21.41 1.09
N LYS A 428 8.99 -22.29 1.35
CA LYS A 428 9.22 -23.74 1.34
C LYS A 428 7.97 -24.50 0.92
N GLY A 429 8.11 -25.45 0.01
CA GLY A 429 6.98 -26.27 -0.45
C GLY A 429 5.93 -25.44 -1.20
N ASN A 430 6.36 -24.44 -1.95
CA ASN A 430 5.54 -23.51 -2.72
C ASN A 430 4.60 -22.64 -1.88
N VAL A 431 4.97 -22.36 -0.63
CA VAL A 431 4.22 -21.50 0.27
C VAL A 431 5.18 -20.69 1.14
N GLU A 432 4.84 -19.44 1.36
CA GLU A 432 5.53 -18.56 2.30
C GLU A 432 5.07 -18.90 3.73
N THR A 433 6.00 -19.34 4.57
CA THR A 433 5.71 -19.79 5.93
C THR A 433 6.39 -18.92 6.96
N PHE A 434 5.69 -18.60 8.05
CA PHE A 434 6.28 -17.92 9.19
C PHE A 434 7.43 -18.75 9.77
N PHE A 435 8.63 -18.16 9.77
CA PHE A 435 9.82 -18.79 10.34
C PHE A 435 10.04 -18.35 11.79
N LYS A 436 10.05 -17.04 12.05
CA LYS A 436 10.14 -16.49 13.42
C LYS A 436 9.79 -15.00 13.48
N ALA A 437 9.31 -14.55 14.64
CA ALA A 437 9.28 -13.13 14.97
C ALA A 437 10.71 -12.61 15.19
N TRP A 438 10.96 -11.36 14.77
CA TRP A 438 12.25 -10.71 15.00
C TRP A 438 12.06 -9.50 15.91
N PRO A 439 12.79 -9.42 17.03
CA PRO A 439 12.70 -8.25 17.90
C PRO A 439 13.28 -7.03 17.19
N VAL A 440 12.55 -5.91 17.23
CA VAL A 440 13.03 -4.60 16.79
C VAL A 440 13.23 -3.72 18.04
N SER A 441 14.39 -3.12 18.13
CA SER A 441 14.78 -2.25 19.24
C SER A 441 14.89 -0.80 18.76
#